data_487de6886d9b67f9ce65d374a7a5e582
#
_entry.id   487de6886d9b67f9ce65d374a7a5e582
#
_cell.length_a   1.000
_cell.length_b   1.000
_cell.length_c   1.000
_cell.angle_alpha   90.00
_cell.angle_beta   90.00
_cell.angle_gamma   90.00
#
_symmetry.space_group_name_H-M   'P 1'
#
loop_
_entity.id
_entity.type
_entity.pdbx_description
1 polymer ?
#
loop_
_entity_poly.entity_id
_entity_poly.type
_entity_poly.pdbx_seq_one_letter_code
_entity_poly.pdbx_strand_id
1 'polypeptide(L)'
;MMKSLAAAGLRIVGGWVEPVGLIPPHITGQAPSCPPEDGRVESVLDVIDPLLHEKANADWYRLAVEGGLFSEADRRFLLAHSPVEGGPSRWCCVELQDDWDIMGKGAAGLLGSAPLRPEFRMLSLDGNVLCFATTWQHSISTSVLTAPHRSRVLRRFAEWVAQGALDRPNEPPLSTAVRRWLDASSG
;
A
#
# COMPACT_ATOMS: atom_id res chain seq x y z
N MET A 1 -3.11 11.67 13.58
CA MET A 1 -2.90 10.32 13.03
C MET A 1 -3.79 9.25 13.71
N MET A 2 -3.64 8.95 15.02
CA MET A 2 -4.39 7.85 15.67
C MET A 2 -5.92 7.91 15.49
N LYS A 3 -6.56 9.09 15.64
CA LYS A 3 -8.01 9.25 15.46
C LYS A 3 -8.48 8.95 14.03
N SER A 4 -7.66 9.25 13.03
CA SER A 4 -7.99 9.06 11.62
C SER A 4 -7.90 7.59 11.20
N LEU A 5 -6.94 6.82 11.71
CA LEU A 5 -6.84 5.38 11.47
C LEU A 5 -7.95 4.61 12.22
N ALA A 6 -8.27 5.01 13.44
CA ALA A 6 -9.38 4.40 14.19
C ALA A 6 -10.73 4.56 13.46
N ALA A 7 -10.96 5.68 12.76
CA ALA A 7 -12.16 5.87 11.96
C ALA A 7 -12.24 4.90 10.76
N ALA A 8 -11.10 4.48 10.24
CA ALA A 8 -11.02 3.46 9.20
C ALA A 8 -11.16 2.02 9.75
N GLY A 9 -11.22 1.86 11.07
CA GLY A 9 -11.18 0.55 11.72
C GLY A 9 -9.77 -0.04 11.77
N LEU A 10 -8.73 0.80 11.79
CA LEU A 10 -7.34 0.38 11.88
C LEU A 10 -6.72 0.77 13.22
N ARG A 11 -6.08 -0.18 13.88
CA ARG A 11 -5.34 0.01 15.12
C ARG A 11 -3.83 -0.16 14.87
N ILE A 12 -3.02 0.79 15.29
CA ILE A 12 -1.56 0.64 15.26
C ILE A 12 -1.16 -0.41 16.30
N VAL A 13 -0.45 -1.45 15.88
CA VAL A 13 0.00 -2.57 16.75
C VAL A 13 1.51 -2.70 16.84
N GLY A 14 2.25 -1.71 16.39
CA GLY A 14 3.71 -1.66 16.46
C GLY A 14 4.21 -0.27 16.17
N GLY A 15 5.50 -0.07 16.28
CA GLY A 15 6.16 1.16 15.82
C GLY A 15 6.33 1.18 14.30
N TRP A 16 7.13 2.15 13.85
CA TRP A 16 7.60 2.19 12.47
C TRP A 16 8.50 0.99 12.20
N VAL A 17 8.21 0.26 11.12
CA VAL A 17 8.99 -0.90 10.74
C VAL A 17 10.16 -0.44 9.87
N GLU A 18 11.37 -0.73 10.31
CA GLU A 18 12.56 -0.59 9.46
C GLU A 18 12.48 -1.66 8.36
N PRO A 19 12.50 -1.26 7.08
CA PRO A 19 12.28 -2.19 5.97
C PRO A 19 13.54 -3.01 5.66
N VAL A 20 13.94 -3.90 6.56
CA VAL A 20 15.00 -4.87 6.24
C VAL A 20 14.38 -5.93 5.32
N GLY A 21 14.74 -5.90 4.05
CA GLY A 21 14.22 -6.86 3.05
C GLY A 21 12.82 -6.56 2.52
N LEU A 22 12.11 -5.55 3.05
CA LEU A 22 10.81 -5.14 2.53
C LEU A 22 10.96 -4.09 1.43
N ILE A 23 10.04 -4.11 0.46
CA ILE A 23 9.98 -3.07 -0.57
C ILE A 23 9.77 -1.70 0.10
N PRO A 24 10.59 -0.68 -0.20
CA PRO A 24 10.38 0.66 0.34
C PRO A 24 9.07 1.29 -0.17
N PRO A 25 8.29 2.00 0.68
CA PRO A 25 6.99 2.54 0.31
C PRO A 25 6.99 3.40 -0.97
N HIS A 26 8.02 4.20 -1.20
CA HIS A 26 8.10 5.05 -2.39
C HIS A 26 8.26 4.27 -3.71
N ILE A 27 8.84 3.06 -3.67
CA ILE A 27 8.91 2.19 -4.85
C ILE A 27 7.52 1.70 -5.24
N THR A 28 6.64 1.45 -4.27
CA THR A 28 5.28 0.97 -4.50
C THR A 28 4.39 1.96 -5.26
N GLY A 29 4.83 3.21 -5.39
CA GLY A 29 4.16 4.22 -6.22
C GLY A 29 4.04 3.83 -7.70
N GLN A 30 4.89 2.92 -8.18
CA GLN A 30 4.84 2.41 -9.55
C GLN A 30 3.95 1.16 -9.71
N ALA A 31 3.36 0.65 -8.62
CA ALA A 31 2.53 -0.56 -8.68
C ALA A 31 1.33 -0.47 -9.65
N PRO A 32 0.65 0.69 -9.81
CA PRO A 32 -0.39 0.83 -10.83
C PRO A 32 0.07 0.59 -12.26
N SER A 33 1.37 0.73 -12.53
CA SER A 33 1.97 0.49 -13.86
C SER A 33 2.40 -0.97 -14.07
N CYS A 34 2.29 -1.83 -13.05
CA CYS A 34 2.60 -3.24 -13.19
C CYS A 34 1.53 -3.91 -14.05
N PRO A 35 1.91 -4.71 -15.07
CA PRO A 35 0.94 -5.41 -15.90
C PRO A 35 0.35 -6.62 -15.14
N PRO A 36 -0.80 -7.18 -15.59
CA PRO A 36 -1.41 -8.36 -14.98
C PRO A 36 -0.47 -9.59 -14.95
N GLU A 37 0.44 -9.71 -15.91
CA GLU A 37 1.43 -10.79 -15.99
C GLU A 37 2.42 -10.79 -14.81
N ASP A 38 2.58 -9.66 -14.14
CA ASP A 38 3.38 -9.55 -12.91
C ASP A 38 2.63 -10.10 -11.67
N GLY A 39 1.41 -10.65 -11.84
CA GLY A 39 0.58 -11.18 -10.76
C GLY A 39 -0.35 -10.12 -10.15
N ARG A 40 -0.66 -9.04 -10.89
CA ARG A 40 -1.65 -8.04 -10.46
C ARG A 40 -3.07 -8.53 -10.73
N VAL A 41 -3.89 -8.54 -9.68
CA VAL A 41 -5.34 -8.74 -9.73
C VAL A 41 -6.02 -7.45 -9.33
N GLU A 42 -7.05 -7.03 -10.05
CA GLU A 42 -7.68 -5.73 -9.90
C GLU A 42 -9.21 -5.82 -9.90
N SER A 43 -9.85 -5.00 -9.08
CA SER A 43 -11.27 -4.65 -9.18
C SER A 43 -11.39 -3.18 -9.51
N VAL A 44 -12.22 -2.85 -10.51
CA VAL A 44 -12.47 -1.49 -10.96
C VAL A 44 -13.96 -1.20 -10.84
N LEU A 45 -14.31 -0.12 -10.14
CA LEU A 45 -15.69 0.29 -9.90
C LEU A 45 -15.91 1.70 -10.43
N ASP A 46 -17.04 1.91 -11.12
CA ASP A 46 -17.44 3.23 -11.59
C ASP A 46 -17.87 4.12 -10.42
N VAL A 47 -17.45 5.39 -10.41
CA VAL A 47 -17.79 6.36 -9.35
C VAL A 47 -19.28 6.71 -9.29
N ILE A 48 -20.05 6.41 -10.34
CA ILE A 48 -21.52 6.62 -10.38
C ILE A 48 -22.31 5.41 -9.89
N ASP A 49 -21.66 4.30 -9.52
CA ASP A 49 -22.35 3.12 -9.00
C ASP A 49 -23.07 3.49 -7.67
N PRO A 50 -24.39 3.31 -7.55
CA PRO A 50 -25.13 3.67 -6.34
C PRO A 50 -24.72 2.82 -5.12
N LEU A 51 -24.09 1.66 -5.32
CA LEU A 51 -23.58 0.79 -4.28
C LEU A 51 -22.05 0.85 -4.17
N LEU A 52 -21.42 1.92 -4.69
CA LEU A 52 -19.98 2.06 -4.76
C LEU A 52 -19.31 1.81 -3.42
N HIS A 53 -19.82 2.37 -2.32
CA HIS A 53 -19.24 2.26 -0.99
C HIS A 53 -19.19 0.80 -0.50
N GLU A 54 -20.31 0.11 -0.62
CA GLU A 54 -20.43 -1.29 -0.19
C GLU A 54 -19.54 -2.21 -1.04
N LYS A 55 -19.61 -2.05 -2.36
CA LYS A 55 -18.82 -2.84 -3.31
C LYS A 55 -17.32 -2.60 -3.14
N ALA A 56 -16.91 -1.34 -2.99
CA ALA A 56 -15.50 -1.00 -2.84
C ALA A 56 -14.88 -1.59 -1.57
N ASN A 57 -15.59 -1.52 -0.44
CA ASN A 57 -15.15 -2.16 0.80
C ASN A 57 -15.14 -3.69 0.66
N ALA A 58 -16.17 -4.29 0.08
CA ALA A 58 -16.24 -5.74 -0.13
C ALA A 58 -15.12 -6.25 -1.05
N ASP A 59 -14.86 -5.56 -2.16
CA ASP A 59 -13.78 -5.90 -3.10
C ASP A 59 -12.40 -5.74 -2.48
N TRP A 60 -12.17 -4.67 -1.71
CA TRP A 60 -10.92 -4.51 -0.97
C TRP A 60 -10.68 -5.68 -0.01
N TYR A 61 -11.70 -6.03 0.80
CA TYR A 61 -11.56 -7.11 1.78
C TYR A 61 -11.30 -8.46 1.09
N ARG A 62 -12.10 -8.79 0.07
CA ARG A 62 -11.96 -10.00 -0.72
C ARG A 62 -10.54 -10.10 -1.34
N LEU A 63 -10.10 -9.07 -2.06
CA LEU A 63 -8.79 -9.04 -2.69
C LEU A 63 -7.65 -9.12 -1.66
N ALA A 64 -7.79 -8.45 -0.52
CA ALA A 64 -6.79 -8.47 0.55
C ALA A 64 -6.64 -9.88 1.15
N VAL A 65 -7.74 -10.58 1.41
CA VAL A 65 -7.73 -11.95 1.97
C VAL A 65 -7.28 -12.97 0.91
N GLU A 66 -7.89 -12.97 -0.27
CA GLU A 66 -7.55 -13.90 -1.35
C GLU A 66 -6.11 -13.73 -1.84
N GLY A 67 -5.62 -12.49 -1.88
CA GLY A 67 -4.25 -12.17 -2.26
C GLY A 67 -3.22 -12.46 -1.16
N GLY A 68 -3.66 -12.62 0.10
CA GLY A 68 -2.79 -12.92 1.23
C GLY A 68 -2.14 -11.69 1.87
N LEU A 69 -2.78 -10.51 1.77
CA LEU A 69 -2.32 -9.32 2.52
C LEU A 69 -2.37 -9.59 4.03
N PHE A 70 -3.43 -10.23 4.47
CA PHE A 70 -3.65 -10.74 5.83
C PHE A 70 -4.58 -11.96 5.79
N SER A 71 -4.72 -12.67 6.92
CA SER A 71 -5.67 -13.78 7.07
C SER A 71 -6.74 -13.42 8.10
N GLU A 72 -7.83 -14.20 8.15
CA GLU A 72 -8.86 -14.03 9.18
C GLU A 72 -8.33 -14.29 10.60
N ALA A 73 -7.31 -15.15 10.72
CA ALA A 73 -6.68 -15.47 12.00
C ALA A 73 -5.63 -14.42 12.43
N ASP A 74 -5.03 -13.71 11.48
CA ASP A 74 -4.06 -12.63 11.75
C ASP A 74 -4.32 -11.47 10.79
N ARG A 75 -5.04 -10.47 11.27
CA ARG A 75 -5.50 -9.32 10.48
C ARG A 75 -4.51 -8.15 10.49
N ARG A 76 -3.22 -8.45 10.72
CA ARG A 76 -2.14 -7.46 10.72
C ARG A 76 -1.50 -7.32 9.35
N PHE A 77 -1.15 -6.10 8.98
CA PHE A 77 -0.42 -5.77 7.78
C PHE A 77 0.33 -4.45 7.95
N LEU A 78 1.12 -4.08 6.98
CA LEU A 78 1.87 -2.83 6.95
C LEU A 78 1.12 -1.79 6.12
N LEU A 79 0.98 -0.59 6.64
CA LEU A 79 0.40 0.57 5.95
C LEU A 79 1.51 1.59 5.64
N ALA A 80 1.61 2.01 4.39
CA ALA A 80 2.49 3.10 4.01
C ALA A 80 1.90 4.43 4.49
N HIS A 81 2.63 5.13 5.35
CA HIS A 81 2.21 6.42 5.86
C HIS A 81 3.42 7.31 6.16
N SER A 82 3.25 8.62 6.02
CA SER A 82 4.25 9.60 6.46
C SER A 82 3.94 10.05 7.89
N PRO A 83 4.91 9.96 8.85
CA PRO A 83 4.74 10.45 10.20
C PRO A 83 4.67 11.98 10.28
N VAL A 84 5.19 12.65 9.26
CA VAL A 84 5.25 14.12 9.14
C VAL A 84 4.66 14.51 7.79
N GLU A 85 3.84 15.53 7.75
CA GLU A 85 3.26 16.05 6.51
C GLU A 85 4.38 16.42 5.52
N GLY A 86 4.30 15.88 4.30
CA GLY A 86 5.32 16.07 3.27
C GLY A 86 6.62 15.29 3.47
N GLY A 87 6.74 14.52 4.55
CA GLY A 87 7.90 13.67 4.81
C GLY A 87 7.86 12.33 4.07
N PRO A 88 8.94 11.54 4.14
CA PRO A 88 9.00 10.24 3.51
C PRO A 88 8.02 9.26 4.15
N SER A 89 7.32 8.50 3.31
CA SER A 89 6.46 7.41 3.76
C SER A 89 7.28 6.28 4.37
N ARG A 90 6.76 5.69 5.43
CA ARG A 90 7.31 4.52 6.12
C ARG A 90 6.23 3.48 6.33
N TRP A 91 6.63 2.23 6.55
CA TRP A 91 5.71 1.18 6.93
C TRP A 91 5.34 1.29 8.42
N CYS A 92 4.05 1.21 8.70
CA CYS A 92 3.50 1.16 10.05
C CYS A 92 2.67 -0.12 10.17
N CYS A 93 2.94 -0.94 11.18
CA CYS A 93 2.15 -2.14 11.42
C CYS A 93 0.78 -1.77 12.01
N VAL A 94 -0.26 -2.20 11.34
CA VAL A 94 -1.66 -1.98 11.74
C VAL A 94 -2.42 -3.30 11.79
N GLU A 95 -3.51 -3.30 12.54
CA GLU A 95 -4.45 -4.41 12.64
C GLU A 95 -5.84 -3.94 12.28
N LEU A 96 -6.53 -4.69 11.42
CA LEU A 96 -7.90 -4.44 11.04
C LEU A 96 -8.85 -4.87 12.16
N GLN A 97 -9.69 -3.96 12.63
CA GLN A 97 -10.71 -4.20 13.65
C GLN A 97 -12.00 -4.75 13.02
N ASP A 98 -12.98 -5.16 13.83
CA ASP A 98 -14.25 -5.70 13.31
C ASP A 98 -15.13 -4.63 12.66
N ASP A 99 -15.17 -3.44 13.25
CA ASP A 99 -15.86 -2.28 12.66
C ASP A 99 -14.87 -1.46 11.82
N TRP A 100 -14.85 -1.73 10.52
CA TRP A 100 -13.95 -1.08 9.59
C TRP A 100 -14.69 -0.46 8.39
N ASP A 101 -14.10 0.60 7.86
CA ASP A 101 -14.58 1.29 6.65
C ASP A 101 -13.40 1.95 5.95
N ILE A 102 -12.68 1.16 5.16
CA ILE A 102 -11.46 1.58 4.47
C ILE A 102 -11.75 2.61 3.38
N MET A 103 -12.80 2.35 2.59
CA MET A 103 -13.10 3.15 1.40
C MET A 103 -13.93 4.40 1.70
N GLY A 104 -14.67 4.41 2.81
CA GLY A 104 -15.45 5.58 3.24
C GLY A 104 -14.67 6.45 4.21
N LYS A 105 -14.76 6.14 5.51
CA LYS A 105 -14.11 6.91 6.58
C LYS A 105 -12.59 6.89 6.50
N GLY A 106 -12.02 5.75 6.05
CA GLY A 106 -10.58 5.62 5.84
C GLY A 106 -10.09 6.54 4.73
N ALA A 107 -10.72 6.49 3.57
CA ALA A 107 -10.37 7.32 2.43
C ALA A 107 -10.63 8.83 2.68
N ALA A 108 -11.61 9.17 3.53
CA ALA A 108 -11.82 10.54 4.01
C ALA A 108 -10.72 11.04 4.96
N GLY A 109 -9.86 10.15 5.41
CA GLY A 109 -8.76 10.43 6.34
C GLY A 109 -7.39 10.18 5.72
N LEU A 110 -6.67 9.19 6.28
CA LEU A 110 -5.27 8.91 5.90
C LEU A 110 -5.13 7.98 4.69
N LEU A 111 -6.20 7.33 4.26
CA LEU A 111 -6.16 6.35 3.17
C LEU A 111 -6.64 6.92 1.83
N GLY A 112 -6.77 8.23 1.73
CA GLY A 112 -7.21 8.88 0.50
C GLY A 112 -7.32 10.39 0.61
N SER A 113 -8.00 11.00 -0.36
CA SER A 113 -8.22 12.45 -0.42
C SER A 113 -9.63 12.88 -0.03
N ALA A 114 -10.60 11.96 -0.08
CA ALA A 114 -12.01 12.17 0.28
C ALA A 114 -12.70 10.80 0.43
N PRO A 115 -13.94 10.72 0.99
CA PRO A 115 -14.72 9.49 0.95
C PRO A 115 -14.81 8.95 -0.47
N LEU A 116 -14.62 7.63 -0.64
CA LEU A 116 -14.61 6.94 -1.93
C LEU A 116 -13.56 7.48 -2.94
N ARG A 117 -12.51 8.10 -2.41
CA ARG A 117 -11.32 8.49 -3.18
C ARG A 117 -10.08 7.92 -2.51
N PRO A 118 -9.95 6.57 -2.53
CA PRO A 118 -8.82 5.91 -1.88
C PRO A 118 -7.51 6.18 -2.62
N GLU A 119 -6.47 6.34 -1.82
CA GLU A 119 -5.09 6.41 -2.28
C GLU A 119 -4.20 5.86 -1.17
N PHE A 120 -4.02 4.55 -1.15
CA PHE A 120 -3.23 3.88 -0.11
C PHE A 120 -2.36 2.76 -0.67
N ARG A 121 -1.40 2.35 0.13
CA ARG A 121 -0.55 1.19 -0.11
C ARG A 121 -0.41 0.40 1.18
N MET A 122 -0.67 -0.89 1.09
CA MET A 122 -0.62 -1.85 2.19
C MET A 122 0.25 -3.03 1.77
N LEU A 123 1.05 -3.56 2.68
CA LEU A 123 1.96 -4.66 2.40
C LEU A 123 1.76 -5.76 3.45
N SER A 124 1.78 -7.01 3.03
CA SER A 124 1.78 -8.13 3.97
C SER A 124 3.02 -8.10 4.88
N LEU A 125 2.93 -8.68 6.06
CA LEU A 125 4.04 -8.66 7.04
C LEU A 125 5.33 -9.31 6.50
N ASP A 126 5.19 -10.28 5.61
CA ASP A 126 6.29 -10.97 4.93
C ASP A 126 6.80 -10.26 3.67
N GLY A 127 6.14 -9.17 3.25
CA GLY A 127 6.51 -8.39 2.06
C GLY A 127 6.11 -9.00 0.72
N ASN A 128 5.36 -10.11 0.71
CA ASN A 128 5.05 -10.86 -0.51
C ASN A 128 3.76 -10.39 -1.22
N VAL A 129 2.95 -9.55 -0.58
CA VAL A 129 1.68 -9.06 -1.14
C VAL A 129 1.56 -7.57 -0.93
N LEU A 130 1.41 -6.84 -2.03
CA LEU A 130 1.15 -5.40 -2.04
C LEU A 130 -0.29 -5.16 -2.48
N CYS A 131 -1.11 -4.60 -1.57
CA CYS A 131 -2.45 -4.13 -1.88
C CYS A 131 -2.44 -2.60 -1.99
N PHE A 132 -3.04 -2.08 -3.02
CA PHE A 132 -3.12 -0.63 -3.24
C PHE A 132 -4.44 -0.23 -3.89
N ALA A 133 -4.86 1.00 -3.63
CA ALA A 133 -6.02 1.58 -4.29
C ALA A 133 -5.66 2.91 -4.92
N THR A 134 -6.32 3.23 -6.02
CA THR A 134 -6.11 4.44 -6.80
C THR A 134 -7.45 5.00 -7.27
N THR A 135 -7.57 6.31 -7.19
CA THR A 135 -8.73 7.03 -7.72
C THR A 135 -8.42 7.60 -9.08
N TRP A 136 -9.26 7.26 -10.06
CA TRP A 136 -9.26 7.80 -11.41
C TRP A 136 -10.41 8.79 -11.60
N GLN A 137 -10.46 9.44 -12.76
CA GLN A 137 -11.50 10.44 -13.04
C GLN A 137 -12.93 9.87 -12.91
N HIS A 138 -13.15 8.64 -13.40
CA HIS A 138 -14.47 8.01 -13.48
C HIS A 138 -14.56 6.66 -12.75
N SER A 139 -13.48 6.23 -12.13
CA SER A 139 -13.44 4.93 -11.43
C SER A 139 -12.52 4.98 -10.22
N ILE A 140 -12.72 4.02 -9.34
CA ILE A 140 -11.74 3.65 -8.33
C ILE A 140 -11.26 2.24 -8.61
N SER A 141 -9.99 1.97 -8.38
CA SER A 141 -9.45 0.63 -8.49
C SER A 141 -8.82 0.18 -7.19
N THR A 142 -9.02 -1.08 -6.88
CA THR A 142 -8.31 -1.79 -5.82
C THR A 142 -7.56 -2.94 -6.44
N SER A 143 -6.27 -3.03 -6.18
CA SER A 143 -5.39 -4.01 -6.78
C SER A 143 -4.57 -4.73 -5.72
N VAL A 144 -4.28 -5.99 -5.99
CA VAL A 144 -3.29 -6.79 -5.27
C VAL A 144 -2.22 -7.23 -6.25
N LEU A 145 -0.97 -7.05 -5.87
CA LEU A 145 0.20 -7.52 -6.59
C LEU A 145 0.93 -8.55 -5.71
N THR A 146 0.95 -9.80 -6.15
CA THR A 146 1.69 -10.86 -5.48
C THR A 146 3.16 -10.85 -5.90
N ALA A 147 4.06 -11.19 -4.97
CA ALA A 147 5.51 -11.19 -5.18
C ALA A 147 6.04 -9.89 -5.82
N PRO A 148 5.82 -8.70 -5.22
CA PRO A 148 6.20 -7.41 -5.81
C PRO A 148 7.70 -7.32 -6.13
N HIS A 149 8.54 -8.10 -5.45
CA HIS A 149 9.97 -8.22 -5.72
C HIS A 149 10.31 -8.84 -7.08
N ARG A 150 9.35 -9.53 -7.74
CA ARG A 150 9.50 -10.12 -9.08
C ARG A 150 9.05 -9.19 -10.20
N SER A 151 8.28 -8.12 -9.90
CA SER A 151 7.82 -7.18 -10.92
C SER A 151 8.98 -6.46 -11.59
N ARG A 152 9.04 -6.55 -12.91
CA ARG A 152 10.05 -5.84 -13.72
C ARG A 152 9.92 -4.33 -13.61
N VAL A 153 8.68 -3.83 -13.49
CA VAL A 153 8.40 -2.40 -13.37
C VAL A 153 8.98 -1.85 -12.06
N LEU A 154 8.67 -2.52 -10.95
CA LEU A 154 9.15 -2.11 -9.63
C LEU A 154 10.68 -2.23 -9.52
N ARG A 155 11.25 -3.33 -10.02
CA ARG A 155 12.72 -3.53 -10.00
C ARG A 155 13.45 -2.47 -10.82
N ARG A 156 13.00 -2.20 -12.05
CA ARG A 156 13.62 -1.18 -12.91
C ARG A 156 13.57 0.21 -12.28
N PHE A 157 12.45 0.56 -11.67
CA PHE A 157 12.33 1.83 -10.96
C PHE A 157 13.24 1.86 -9.72
N ALA A 158 13.29 0.78 -8.97
CA ALA A 158 14.18 0.64 -7.81
C ALA A 158 15.66 0.75 -8.20
N GLU A 159 16.09 0.11 -9.28
CA GLU A 159 17.45 0.21 -9.80
C GLU A 159 17.83 1.67 -10.14
N TRP A 160 16.89 2.41 -10.73
CA TRP A 160 17.10 3.84 -11.00
C TRP A 160 17.20 4.66 -9.71
N VAL A 161 16.33 4.42 -8.71
CA VAL A 161 16.39 5.09 -7.40
C VAL A 161 17.67 4.71 -6.64
N ALA A 162 18.13 3.46 -6.76
CA ALA A 162 19.36 2.99 -6.13
C ALA A 162 20.62 3.74 -6.61
N GLN A 163 20.56 4.41 -7.76
CA GLN A 163 21.62 5.28 -8.27
C GLN A 163 21.62 6.67 -7.62
N GLY A 164 20.71 6.95 -6.69
CA GLY A 164 20.60 8.23 -5.99
C GLY A 164 19.73 9.27 -6.70
N ALA A 165 18.94 8.85 -7.70
CA ALA A 165 18.13 9.76 -8.52
C ALA A 165 17.07 10.57 -7.73
N LEU A 166 16.65 10.07 -6.55
CA LEU A 166 15.67 10.71 -5.68
C LEU A 166 16.25 11.11 -4.32
N ASP A 167 17.55 10.97 -4.11
CA ASP A 167 18.20 11.38 -2.86
C ASP A 167 18.17 12.91 -2.72
N ARG A 168 17.81 13.40 -1.55
CA ARG A 168 17.73 14.82 -1.23
C ARG A 168 18.83 15.21 -0.25
N PRO A 169 19.38 16.43 -0.39
CA PRO A 169 20.27 16.96 0.61
C PRO A 169 19.57 17.01 1.99
N ASN A 170 20.29 16.61 3.03
CA ASN A 170 19.82 16.62 4.42
C ASN A 170 18.70 15.63 4.78
N GLU A 171 18.35 14.72 3.90
CA GLU A 171 17.43 13.58 4.19
C GLU A 171 18.24 12.26 4.16
N PRO A 172 17.80 11.25 4.93
CA PRO A 172 18.36 9.91 4.77
C PRO A 172 18.20 9.44 3.33
N PRO A 173 19.27 8.93 2.66
CA PRO A 173 19.21 8.60 1.26
C PRO A 173 18.25 7.45 0.99
N LEU A 174 17.27 7.67 0.15
CA LEU A 174 16.30 6.65 -0.30
C LEU A 174 17.01 5.49 -1.00
N SER A 175 18.07 5.80 -1.75
CA SER A 175 18.91 4.82 -2.45
C SER A 175 19.43 3.72 -1.54
N THR A 176 19.76 4.02 -0.28
CA THR A 176 20.27 3.03 0.68
C THR A 176 19.23 1.96 1.02
N ALA A 177 17.99 2.35 1.32
CA ALA A 177 16.90 1.41 1.62
C ALA A 177 16.57 0.54 0.40
N VAL A 178 16.58 1.14 -0.79
CA VAL A 178 16.29 0.45 -2.05
C VAL A 178 17.38 -0.58 -2.39
N ARG A 179 18.66 -0.25 -2.24
CA ARG A 179 19.76 -1.22 -2.44
C ARG A 179 19.60 -2.44 -1.53
N ARG A 180 19.33 -2.22 -0.24
CA ARG A 180 19.09 -3.32 0.72
C ARG A 180 17.95 -4.23 0.28
N TRP A 181 16.86 -3.65 -0.23
CA TRP A 181 15.75 -4.43 -0.75
C TRP A 181 16.11 -5.22 -2.00
N LEU A 182 16.81 -4.60 -2.97
CA LEU A 182 17.26 -5.26 -4.19
C LEU A 182 18.19 -6.43 -3.88
N ASP A 183 19.15 -6.24 -2.97
CA ASP A 183 20.10 -7.28 -2.54
C ASP A 183 19.37 -8.46 -1.89
N ALA A 184 18.44 -8.18 -0.96
CA ALA A 184 17.63 -9.20 -0.28
C ALA A 184 16.69 -9.97 -1.23
N SER A 185 16.28 -9.33 -2.34
CA SER A 185 15.33 -9.91 -3.33
C SER A 185 16.04 -10.66 -4.48
N SER A 186 17.36 -10.73 -4.47
CA SER A 186 18.16 -11.35 -5.53
C SER A 186 18.64 -12.77 -5.20
N GLY A 187 18.34 -13.27 -4.01
CA GLY A 187 18.60 -14.65 -3.55
C GLY A 187 17.35 -15.48 -3.62
#